data_2d6558fd0f54bb4c4c998f9e09120085
#
_entry.id   2d6558fd0f54bb4c4c998f9e09120085
#
_cell.length_a   1.000
_cell.length_b   1.000
_cell.length_c   1.000
_cell.angle_alpha   90.00
_cell.angle_beta   90.00
_cell.angle_gamma   90.00
#
_symmetry.space_group_name_H-M   'P 1'
#
loop_
_entity.id
_entity.type
_entity.pdbx_description
1 polymer ?
#
loop_
_entity_poly.entity_id
_entity_poly.type
_entity_poly.pdbx_seq_one_letter_code
_entity_poly.pdbx_strand_id
1 'polypeptide(L)'
;GSTYGAQTSIGLLPILYWGSEELKQEWIPKIISGEAVSAYCLTESSSGSDALGAKCVAKLSDDGQTWTLNGEKMWITNGGFADVYLVFAKVDGEKDKFSCFLVPRSENCRPGGEEHKLGIKSSSTTAVILSDCKIPVGNLIGNVGDGAKIAFNVLNVGRFKLGASVTGGAKLAIHEA
;
A
#
# COMPACT_ATOMS: atom_id res chain seq x y z
N GLY A 1 -6.35 -16.20 3.58
CA GLY A 1 -5.95 -15.45 4.73
C GLY A 1 -5.59 -13.99 4.45
N SER A 2 -4.57 -13.49 5.16
CA SER A 2 -4.18 -12.06 5.15
C SER A 2 -3.77 -11.55 3.76
N THR A 3 -3.09 -12.36 2.95
CA THR A 3 -2.74 -12.02 1.55
C THR A 3 -3.96 -11.60 0.73
N TYR A 4 -5.00 -12.45 0.73
CA TYR A 4 -6.25 -12.16 0.02
C TYR A 4 -6.96 -10.94 0.62
N GLY A 5 -7.02 -10.85 1.95
CA GLY A 5 -7.65 -9.73 2.65
C GLY A 5 -6.97 -8.39 2.34
N ALA A 6 -5.64 -8.35 2.27
CA ALA A 6 -4.89 -7.15 1.92
C ALA A 6 -5.13 -6.76 0.45
N GLN A 7 -5.05 -7.72 -0.47
CA GLN A 7 -5.24 -7.48 -1.91
C GLN A 7 -6.63 -6.95 -2.24
N THR A 8 -7.69 -7.61 -1.76
CA THR A 8 -9.08 -7.28 -2.10
C THR A 8 -9.67 -6.09 -1.33
N SER A 9 -8.90 -5.49 -0.42
CA SER A 9 -9.32 -4.30 0.32
C SER A 9 -8.29 -3.18 0.20
N ILE A 10 -7.33 -3.11 1.12
CA ILE A 10 -6.42 -1.97 1.22
C ILE A 10 -5.51 -1.81 -0.02
N GLY A 11 -5.21 -2.90 -0.74
CA GLY A 11 -4.42 -2.88 -1.97
C GLY A 11 -5.23 -2.55 -3.24
N LEU A 12 -6.57 -2.69 -3.22
CA LEU A 12 -7.44 -2.44 -4.38
C LEU A 12 -8.25 -1.14 -4.26
N LEU A 13 -8.82 -0.89 -3.08
CA LEU A 13 -9.78 0.20 -2.88
C LEU A 13 -9.23 1.60 -3.17
N PRO A 14 -7.95 1.93 -2.93
CA PRO A 14 -7.40 3.22 -3.35
C PRO A 14 -7.54 3.45 -4.86
N ILE A 15 -7.26 2.42 -5.67
CA ILE A 15 -7.38 2.50 -7.14
C ILE A 15 -8.85 2.65 -7.52
N LEU A 16 -9.74 1.83 -6.94
CA LEU A 16 -11.16 1.80 -7.26
C LEU A 16 -11.85 3.15 -7.00
N TYR A 17 -11.56 3.78 -5.86
CA TYR A 17 -12.28 4.98 -5.43
C TYR A 17 -11.62 6.29 -5.85
N TRP A 18 -10.30 6.33 -6.04
CA TRP A 18 -9.55 7.55 -6.31
C TRP A 18 -8.60 7.47 -7.49
N GLY A 19 -8.40 6.28 -8.10
CA GLY A 19 -7.60 6.12 -9.31
C GLY A 19 -8.25 6.82 -10.52
N SER A 20 -7.43 7.25 -11.47
CA SER A 20 -7.91 7.67 -12.78
C SER A 20 -8.56 6.50 -13.53
N GLU A 21 -9.32 6.77 -14.57
CA GLU A 21 -9.95 5.71 -15.36
C GLU A 21 -8.91 4.80 -16.04
N GLU A 22 -7.77 5.37 -16.45
CA GLU A 22 -6.64 4.62 -17.03
C GLU A 22 -6.06 3.64 -16.00
N LEU A 23 -5.79 4.10 -14.77
CA LEU A 23 -5.29 3.22 -13.70
C LEU A 23 -6.30 2.14 -13.32
N LYS A 24 -7.59 2.46 -13.29
CA LYS A 24 -8.65 1.48 -13.03
C LYS A 24 -8.72 0.42 -14.12
N GLN A 25 -8.71 0.83 -15.39
CA GLN A 25 -8.77 -0.09 -16.53
C GLN A 25 -7.54 -0.99 -16.62
N GLU A 26 -6.37 -0.47 -16.27
CA GLU A 26 -5.12 -1.22 -16.31
C GLU A 26 -5.01 -2.23 -15.15
N TRP A 27 -5.28 -1.79 -13.90
CA TRP A 27 -4.90 -2.55 -12.71
C TRP A 27 -6.04 -3.33 -12.06
N ILE A 28 -7.29 -2.84 -12.09
CA ILE A 28 -8.40 -3.53 -11.42
C ILE A 28 -8.63 -4.93 -11.97
N PRO A 29 -8.70 -5.15 -13.30
CA PRO A 29 -8.88 -6.50 -13.85
C PRO A 29 -7.77 -7.47 -13.43
N LYS A 30 -6.51 -7.05 -13.48
CA LYS A 30 -5.34 -7.86 -13.10
C LYS A 30 -5.36 -8.24 -11.62
N ILE A 31 -5.74 -7.29 -10.74
CA ILE A 31 -5.81 -7.54 -9.29
C ILE A 31 -6.98 -8.47 -8.96
N ILE A 32 -8.13 -8.32 -9.60
CA ILE A 32 -9.32 -9.16 -9.35
C ILE A 32 -9.11 -10.58 -9.86
N SER A 33 -8.49 -10.75 -11.03
CA SER A 33 -8.19 -12.08 -11.60
C SER A 33 -7.07 -12.81 -10.85
N GLY A 34 -6.26 -12.08 -10.07
CA GLY A 34 -5.06 -12.60 -9.42
C GLY A 34 -3.83 -12.65 -10.34
N GLU A 35 -3.90 -12.06 -11.53
CA GLU A 35 -2.76 -11.86 -12.43
C GLU A 35 -1.71 -10.92 -11.80
N ALA A 36 -2.16 -9.91 -11.05
CA ALA A 36 -1.30 -9.03 -10.29
C ALA A 36 -1.67 -9.02 -8.80
N VAL A 37 -0.67 -8.98 -7.95
CA VAL A 37 -0.82 -8.83 -6.50
C VAL A 37 -0.48 -7.40 -6.09
N SER A 38 -1.34 -6.81 -5.27
CA SER A 38 -1.15 -5.48 -4.71
C SER A 38 -0.73 -5.50 -3.24
N ALA A 39 0.04 -4.50 -2.84
CA ALA A 39 0.43 -4.26 -1.46
C ALA A 39 0.20 -2.80 -1.04
N TYR A 40 -0.09 -2.60 0.25
CA TYR A 40 -0.39 -1.29 0.83
C TYR A 40 0.79 -0.82 1.69
N CYS A 41 1.46 0.25 1.27
CA CYS A 41 2.73 0.70 1.80
C CYS A 41 2.59 2.04 2.53
N LEU A 42 2.08 2.01 3.77
CA LEU A 42 1.89 3.19 4.61
C LEU A 42 2.99 3.32 5.67
N THR A 43 3.18 2.27 6.49
CA THR A 43 4.04 2.26 7.68
C THR A 43 5.53 2.43 7.35
N GLU A 44 6.25 3.17 8.18
CA GLU A 44 7.70 3.32 8.16
C GLU A 44 8.28 3.01 9.55
N SER A 45 9.58 2.80 9.66
CA SER A 45 10.25 2.52 10.94
C SER A 45 10.01 3.60 12.01
N SER A 46 9.86 4.85 11.59
CA SER A 46 9.61 6.01 12.46
C SER A 46 8.16 6.50 12.45
N SER A 47 7.26 5.85 11.70
CA SER A 47 5.89 6.33 11.45
C SER A 47 4.91 5.16 11.37
N GLY A 48 4.41 4.75 12.54
CA GLY A 48 3.35 3.76 12.71
C GLY A 48 2.02 4.43 12.99
N SER A 49 1.70 4.67 14.27
CA SER A 49 0.45 5.33 14.69
C SER A 49 0.36 6.78 14.18
N ASP A 50 1.48 7.50 14.15
CA ASP A 50 1.57 8.79 13.48
C ASP A 50 1.89 8.58 11.99
N ALA A 51 0.90 8.13 11.21
CA ALA A 51 1.07 7.89 9.78
C ALA A 51 1.47 9.14 8.99
N LEU A 52 1.07 10.32 9.43
CA LEU A 52 1.43 11.59 8.80
C LEU A 52 2.87 12.05 9.14
N GLY A 53 3.51 11.39 10.11
CA GLY A 53 4.93 11.54 10.41
C GLY A 53 5.87 10.87 9.42
N ALA A 54 5.34 10.21 8.36
CA ALA A 54 6.12 9.52 7.33
C ALA A 54 7.22 10.41 6.72
N LYS A 55 8.34 9.79 6.37
CA LYS A 55 9.53 10.47 5.80
C LYS A 55 9.74 10.14 4.31
N CYS A 56 9.01 9.17 3.77
CA CYS A 56 9.06 8.85 2.34
C CYS A 56 8.66 10.08 1.52
N VAL A 57 9.46 10.41 0.51
CA VAL A 57 9.32 11.64 -0.28
C VAL A 57 9.07 11.30 -1.74
N ALA A 58 8.21 12.07 -2.38
CA ALA A 58 8.01 12.08 -3.83
C ALA A 58 8.38 13.48 -4.37
N LYS A 59 9.11 13.52 -5.47
CA LYS A 59 9.44 14.76 -6.18
C LYS A 59 8.96 14.68 -7.62
N LEU A 60 8.30 15.72 -8.08
CA LEU A 60 7.93 15.86 -9.47
C LEU A 60 9.14 16.35 -10.27
N SER A 61 9.36 15.81 -11.45
CA SER A 61 10.38 16.28 -12.40
C SER A 61 10.04 17.68 -12.93
N ASP A 62 11.06 18.41 -13.38
CA ASP A 62 10.88 19.78 -13.88
C ASP A 62 9.96 19.86 -15.10
N ASP A 63 9.90 18.79 -15.91
CA ASP A 63 9.00 18.67 -17.06
C ASP A 63 7.57 18.25 -16.67
N GLY A 64 7.33 17.96 -15.38
CA GLY A 64 6.03 17.54 -14.87
C GLY A 64 5.54 16.16 -15.30
N GLN A 65 6.41 15.30 -15.86
CA GLN A 65 5.99 14.02 -16.42
C GLN A 65 6.26 12.81 -15.51
N THR A 66 7.13 12.97 -14.52
CA THR A 66 7.63 11.85 -13.73
C THR A 66 7.69 12.18 -12.25
N TRP A 67 7.21 11.27 -11.39
CA TRP A 67 7.49 11.29 -9.97
C TRP A 67 8.73 10.46 -9.65
N THR A 68 9.60 10.93 -8.78
CA THR A 68 10.71 10.19 -8.20
C THR A 68 10.46 9.99 -6.71
N LEU A 69 10.35 8.72 -6.28
CA LEU A 69 10.07 8.35 -4.90
C LEU A 69 11.33 7.82 -4.21
N ASN A 70 11.54 8.25 -2.96
CA ASN A 70 12.63 7.80 -2.10
C ASN A 70 12.14 7.54 -0.68
N GLY A 71 12.57 6.43 -0.09
CA GLY A 71 12.26 6.05 1.28
C GLY A 71 12.14 4.54 1.47
N GLU A 72 11.69 4.15 2.66
CA GLU A 72 11.51 2.74 3.01
C GLU A 72 10.20 2.56 3.77
N LYS A 73 9.42 1.58 3.35
CA LYS A 73 8.20 1.14 4.02
C LYS A 73 8.44 -0.15 4.77
N MET A 74 7.78 -0.34 5.90
CA MET A 74 8.03 -1.44 6.82
C MET A 74 6.78 -2.27 7.07
N TRP A 75 6.99 -3.59 7.27
CA TRP A 75 5.96 -4.57 7.57
C TRP A 75 4.85 -4.66 6.53
N ILE A 76 5.22 -4.65 5.27
CA ILE A 76 4.27 -4.64 4.16
C ILE A 76 3.80 -6.06 3.86
N THR A 77 2.52 -6.32 4.11
CA THR A 77 1.86 -7.56 3.69
C THR A 77 1.86 -7.67 2.17
N ASN A 78 2.17 -8.84 1.64
CA ASN A 78 2.41 -9.14 0.23
C ASN A 78 3.69 -8.49 -0.33
N GLY A 79 4.46 -7.75 0.46
CA GLY A 79 5.61 -6.97 -0.02
C GLY A 79 6.61 -7.78 -0.84
N GLY A 80 6.88 -9.04 -0.45
CA GLY A 80 7.88 -9.88 -1.08
C GLY A 80 7.55 -10.33 -2.51
N PHE A 81 6.27 -10.38 -2.87
CA PHE A 81 5.82 -10.86 -4.19
C PHE A 81 4.79 -9.96 -4.89
N ALA A 82 4.43 -8.83 -4.31
CA ALA A 82 3.53 -7.88 -4.95
C ALA A 82 4.10 -7.36 -6.27
N ASP A 83 3.24 -7.21 -7.27
CA ASP A 83 3.53 -6.63 -8.58
C ASP A 83 3.37 -5.11 -8.56
N VAL A 84 2.52 -4.61 -7.66
CA VAL A 84 2.24 -3.18 -7.51
C VAL A 84 2.08 -2.79 -6.04
N TYR A 85 2.60 -1.63 -5.70
CA TYR A 85 2.60 -1.06 -4.36
C TYR A 85 1.79 0.25 -4.33
N LEU A 86 0.86 0.38 -3.37
CA LEU A 86 0.17 1.64 -3.06
C LEU A 86 1.03 2.37 -2.03
N VAL A 87 1.87 3.29 -2.49
CA VAL A 87 2.88 3.96 -1.65
C VAL A 87 2.39 5.33 -1.22
N PHE A 88 2.42 5.58 0.09
CA PHE A 88 2.15 6.90 0.65
C PHE A 88 3.44 7.66 0.90
N ALA A 89 3.54 8.85 0.31
CA ALA A 89 4.73 9.70 0.41
C ALA A 89 4.35 11.19 0.47
N LYS A 90 5.24 12.01 0.98
CA LYS A 90 5.08 13.48 0.99
C LYS A 90 5.68 14.06 -0.27
N VAL A 91 4.90 14.84 -1.00
CA VAL A 91 5.44 15.62 -2.12
C VAL A 91 6.31 16.72 -1.53
N ASP A 92 7.56 16.82 -2.01
CA ASP A 92 8.60 17.75 -1.56
C ASP A 92 8.91 17.69 -0.05
N GLY A 93 8.50 16.60 0.63
CA GLY A 93 8.64 16.45 2.08
C GLY A 93 7.62 17.25 2.92
N GLU A 94 6.66 17.92 2.28
CA GLU A 94 5.67 18.76 2.94
C GLU A 94 4.52 17.91 3.53
N LYS A 95 4.15 18.18 4.78
CA LYS A 95 3.19 17.37 5.53
C LYS A 95 1.77 17.44 4.97
N ASP A 96 1.36 18.58 4.48
CA ASP A 96 0.06 18.84 3.87
C ASP A 96 -0.05 18.25 2.44
N LYS A 97 1.07 17.90 1.83
CA LYS A 97 1.16 17.24 0.53
C LYS A 97 1.31 15.72 0.62
N PHE A 98 0.87 15.10 1.72
CA PHE A 98 0.86 13.65 1.86
C PHE A 98 -0.07 13.03 0.83
N SER A 99 0.46 12.14 -0.02
CA SER A 99 -0.18 11.66 -1.25
C SER A 99 -0.05 10.15 -1.41
N CYS A 100 -0.87 9.56 -2.27
CA CYS A 100 -0.84 8.13 -2.58
C CYS A 100 -0.42 7.91 -4.03
N PHE A 101 0.50 6.96 -4.25
CA PHE A 101 1.05 6.65 -5.56
C PHE A 101 0.91 5.16 -5.87
N LEU A 102 0.57 4.84 -7.11
CA LEU A 102 0.64 3.49 -7.65
C LEU A 102 2.03 3.25 -8.21
N VAL A 103 2.77 2.33 -7.60
CA VAL A 103 4.18 2.07 -7.93
C VAL A 103 4.34 0.63 -8.37
N PRO A 104 4.53 0.34 -9.66
CA PRO A 104 4.88 -0.99 -10.13
C PRO A 104 6.22 -1.45 -9.55
N ARG A 105 6.34 -2.76 -9.28
CA ARG A 105 7.59 -3.37 -8.86
C ARG A 105 8.69 -3.15 -9.91
N SER A 106 9.88 -2.79 -9.46
CA SER A 106 11.03 -2.56 -10.31
C SER A 106 12.33 -2.76 -9.51
N GLU A 107 13.48 -2.65 -10.14
CA GLU A 107 14.77 -2.66 -9.44
C GLU A 107 14.87 -1.52 -8.41
N ASN A 108 14.24 -0.38 -8.70
CA ASN A 108 14.24 0.80 -7.85
C ASN A 108 13.08 0.83 -6.84
N CYS A 109 12.13 -0.11 -6.94
CA CYS A 109 11.06 -0.36 -5.98
C CYS A 109 10.99 -1.85 -5.71
N ARG A 110 11.66 -2.32 -4.66
CA ARG A 110 11.86 -3.74 -4.39
C ARG A 110 11.63 -4.11 -2.92
N PRO A 111 11.25 -5.37 -2.64
CA PRO A 111 11.15 -5.85 -1.27
C PRO A 111 12.52 -5.98 -0.61
N GLY A 112 12.54 -5.85 0.72
CA GLY A 112 13.60 -6.32 1.59
C GLY A 112 13.46 -7.80 1.92
N GLY A 113 14.14 -8.24 2.99
CA GLY A 113 14.01 -9.61 3.51
C GLY A 113 12.66 -9.86 4.17
N GLU A 114 12.26 -11.14 4.23
CA GLU A 114 11.05 -11.55 4.95
C GLU A 114 11.23 -11.40 6.47
N GLU A 115 10.20 -10.90 7.13
CA GLU A 115 10.18 -10.70 8.58
C GLU A 115 9.96 -12.03 9.34
N HIS A 116 10.68 -12.20 10.45
CA HIS A 116 10.46 -13.32 11.38
C HIS A 116 9.25 -13.04 12.27
N LYS A 117 8.13 -13.70 11.97
CA LYS A 117 6.85 -13.50 12.66
C LYS A 117 6.55 -14.62 13.65
N LEU A 118 5.86 -14.30 14.76
CA LEU A 118 5.35 -15.29 15.72
C LEU A 118 4.23 -16.15 15.12
N GLY A 119 3.35 -15.54 14.30
CA GLY A 119 2.22 -16.20 13.65
C GLY A 119 1.97 -15.64 12.25
N ILE A 120 0.94 -16.15 11.56
CA ILE A 120 0.55 -15.77 10.19
C ILE A 120 1.74 -15.90 9.23
N LYS A 121 2.53 -16.96 9.39
CA LYS A 121 3.79 -17.18 8.65
C LYS A 121 3.58 -17.48 7.16
N SER A 122 2.36 -17.85 6.76
CA SER A 122 2.01 -18.12 5.36
C SER A 122 1.80 -16.87 4.50
N SER A 123 1.83 -15.66 5.09
CA SER A 123 1.81 -14.40 4.33
C SER A 123 3.19 -13.77 4.33
N SER A 124 3.59 -13.22 3.16
CA SER A 124 4.79 -12.39 3.05
C SER A 124 4.63 -11.12 3.87
N THR A 125 5.68 -10.71 4.55
CA THR A 125 5.77 -9.42 5.24
C THR A 125 7.19 -8.93 5.14
N THR A 126 7.42 -7.83 4.43
CA THR A 126 8.77 -7.30 4.16
C THR A 126 8.81 -5.79 4.33
N ALA A 127 10.01 -5.23 4.35
CA ALA A 127 10.20 -3.84 3.97
C ALA A 127 9.96 -3.68 2.45
N VAL A 128 9.69 -2.45 2.00
CA VAL A 128 9.68 -2.06 0.58
C VAL A 128 10.57 -0.84 0.44
N ILE A 129 11.62 -0.98 -0.37
CA ILE A 129 12.68 0.00 -0.53
C ILE A 129 12.49 0.74 -1.84
N LEU A 130 12.45 2.08 -1.76
CA LEU A 130 12.35 2.99 -2.90
C LEU A 130 13.66 3.78 -3.01
N SER A 131 14.39 3.60 -4.10
CA SER A 131 15.67 4.26 -4.38
C SER A 131 15.61 4.89 -5.75
N ASP A 132 15.36 6.21 -5.80
CA ASP A 132 15.14 6.95 -7.05
C ASP A 132 14.10 6.27 -7.96
N CYS A 133 13.04 5.76 -7.32
CA CYS A 133 11.98 5.03 -8.01
C CYS A 133 11.14 5.99 -8.85
N LYS A 134 11.30 5.90 -10.16
CA LYS A 134 10.60 6.75 -11.13
C LYS A 134 9.31 6.10 -11.61
N ILE A 135 8.22 6.88 -11.58
CA ILE A 135 6.90 6.48 -12.09
C ILE A 135 6.29 7.63 -12.90
N PRO A 136 5.41 7.33 -13.87
CA PRO A 136 4.68 8.36 -14.62
C PRO A 136 3.86 9.27 -13.71
N VAL A 137 3.68 10.53 -14.11
CA VAL A 137 2.85 11.50 -13.38
C VAL A 137 1.43 10.99 -13.14
N GLY A 138 0.86 10.25 -14.09
CA GLY A 138 -0.48 9.66 -14.02
C GLY A 138 -0.65 8.56 -12.94
N ASN A 139 0.43 8.10 -12.31
CA ASN A 139 0.38 7.12 -11.23
C ASN A 139 0.03 7.73 -9.86
N LEU A 140 -0.23 9.02 -9.78
CA LEU A 140 -0.82 9.65 -8.60
C LEU A 140 -2.27 9.18 -8.43
N ILE A 141 -2.63 8.71 -7.23
CA ILE A 141 -4.00 8.33 -6.89
C ILE A 141 -4.68 9.49 -6.16
N GLY A 142 -5.76 9.98 -6.73
CA GLY A 142 -6.42 11.21 -6.29
C GLY A 142 -5.61 12.45 -6.65
N ASN A 143 -5.56 13.43 -5.75
CA ASN A 143 -4.79 14.66 -5.91
C ASN A 143 -3.63 14.70 -4.92
N VAL A 144 -2.66 15.57 -5.16
CA VAL A 144 -1.62 15.89 -4.17
C VAL A 144 -2.29 16.37 -2.87
N GLY A 145 -1.92 15.76 -1.74
CA GLY A 145 -2.52 16.03 -0.43
C GLY A 145 -3.69 15.11 -0.03
N ASP A 146 -4.27 14.34 -0.95
CA ASP A 146 -5.38 13.42 -0.64
C ASP A 146 -4.95 12.16 0.14
N GLY A 147 -3.65 11.93 0.35
CA GLY A 147 -3.13 10.69 0.93
C GLY A 147 -3.72 10.32 2.29
N ALA A 148 -3.89 11.28 3.19
CA ALA A 148 -4.50 11.05 4.49
C ALA A 148 -5.96 10.57 4.37
N LYS A 149 -6.74 11.24 3.52
CA LYS A 149 -8.14 10.88 3.22
C LYS A 149 -8.22 9.47 2.65
N ILE A 150 -7.39 9.15 1.67
CA ILE A 150 -7.34 7.83 1.04
C ILE A 150 -6.95 6.76 2.08
N ALA A 151 -5.84 6.98 2.80
CA ALA A 151 -5.32 6.02 3.76
C ALA A 151 -6.35 5.65 4.83
N PHE A 152 -6.93 6.63 5.50
CA PHE A 152 -7.81 6.36 6.63
C PHE A 152 -9.18 5.81 6.21
N ASN A 153 -9.74 6.23 5.07
CA ASN A 153 -10.99 5.66 4.57
C ASN A 153 -10.81 4.18 4.19
N VAL A 154 -9.73 3.83 3.52
CA VAL A 154 -9.44 2.44 3.13
C VAL A 154 -9.19 1.56 4.35
N LEU A 155 -8.45 2.06 5.35
CA LEU A 155 -8.21 1.34 6.61
C LEU A 155 -9.49 1.10 7.40
N ASN A 156 -10.49 2.00 7.34
CA ASN A 156 -11.78 1.78 7.99
C ASN A 156 -12.51 0.56 7.43
N VAL A 157 -12.47 0.35 6.11
CA VAL A 157 -13.02 -0.88 5.48
C VAL A 157 -12.25 -2.12 5.96
N GLY A 158 -10.93 -2.04 6.05
CA GLY A 158 -10.08 -3.12 6.58
C GLY A 158 -10.44 -3.48 8.03
N ARG A 159 -10.65 -2.49 8.89
CA ARG A 159 -11.05 -2.68 10.30
C ARG A 159 -12.42 -3.33 10.42
N PHE A 160 -13.39 -2.92 9.61
CA PHE A 160 -14.72 -3.53 9.57
C PHE A 160 -14.64 -5.02 9.20
N LYS A 161 -13.89 -5.37 8.15
CA LYS A 161 -13.66 -6.75 7.71
C LYS A 161 -12.96 -7.58 8.79
N LEU A 162 -11.98 -7.00 9.49
CA LEU A 162 -11.28 -7.66 10.59
C LEU A 162 -12.24 -7.97 11.75
N GLY A 163 -13.13 -7.03 12.12
CA GLY A 163 -14.17 -7.26 13.14
C GLY A 163 -15.04 -8.47 12.82
N ALA A 164 -15.50 -8.60 11.58
CA ALA A 164 -16.27 -9.77 11.15
C ALA A 164 -15.44 -11.07 11.20
N SER A 165 -14.18 -11.03 10.78
CA SER A 165 -13.29 -12.19 10.79
C SER A 165 -12.99 -12.71 12.19
N VAL A 166 -12.67 -11.82 13.13
CA VAL A 166 -12.36 -12.24 14.53
C VAL A 166 -13.59 -12.76 15.27
N THR A 167 -14.79 -12.30 14.92
CA THR A 167 -16.04 -12.87 15.46
C THR A 167 -16.21 -14.33 15.04
N GLY A 168 -15.92 -14.66 13.78
CA GLY A 168 -15.90 -16.04 13.31
C GLY A 168 -14.83 -16.90 13.99
N GLY A 169 -13.63 -16.36 14.14
CA GLY A 169 -12.52 -17.01 14.85
C GLY A 169 -12.83 -17.30 16.32
N ALA A 170 -13.46 -16.35 17.02
CA ALA A 170 -13.87 -16.54 18.41
C ALA A 170 -14.93 -17.66 18.56
N LYS A 171 -15.93 -17.71 17.65
CA LYS A 171 -16.92 -18.81 17.64
C LYS A 171 -16.27 -20.16 17.43
N LEU A 172 -15.31 -20.28 16.51
CA LEU A 172 -14.57 -21.52 16.29
C LEU A 172 -13.78 -21.92 17.53
N ALA A 173 -13.04 -21.00 18.15
CA ALA A 173 -12.27 -21.27 19.35
C ALA A 173 -13.13 -21.76 20.52
N ILE A 174 -14.32 -21.19 20.71
CA ILE A 174 -15.28 -21.65 21.74
C ILE A 174 -15.83 -23.05 21.42
N HIS A 175 -16.02 -23.36 20.14
CA HIS A 175 -16.53 -24.66 19.72
C HIS A 175 -15.51 -25.78 19.94
N GLU A 176 -14.22 -25.48 19.77
CA GLU A 176 -13.11 -26.43 19.93
C GLU A 176 -12.65 -26.61 21.39
N ALA A 177 -13.04 -25.70 22.29
CA ALA A 177 -12.69 -25.74 23.72
C ALA A 177 -13.67 -26.61 24.54
#